data_632d46b8e5627d435dbad49ab5ea49fe
#
_entry.id   632d46b8e5627d435dbad49ab5ea49fe
#
_cell.length_a   1.000
_cell.length_b   1.000
_cell.length_c   1.000
_cell.angle_alpha   90.00
_cell.angle_beta   90.00
_cell.angle_gamma   90.00
#
_symmetry.space_group_name_H-M   'P 1'
#
loop_
_entity.id
_entity.type
_entity.pdbx_description
1 polymer ?
#
loop_
_entity_poly.entity_id
_entity_poly.type
_entity_poly.pdbx_seq_one_letter_code
_entity_poly.pdbx_strand_id
1 'polypeptide(L)' 'MKILSMNIRGFGGLSKQKALGALFTYLSPDMILLQETMCTYSRKLLLFSKLKPGWELCALDAIGLSGGLLVGWNPLLV' A
#
# COMPACT_ATOMS: atom_id res chain seq x y z
N MET A 1 17.32 6.22 -3.50
CA MET A 1 16.02 5.53 -3.44
C MET A 1 15.08 6.25 -2.47
N LYS A 2 13.84 6.48 -2.90
CA LYS A 2 12.85 7.14 -2.05
C LYS A 2 11.88 6.10 -1.48
N ILE A 3 11.78 6.03 -0.16
CA ILE A 3 10.90 5.09 0.55
C ILE A 3 9.85 5.88 1.30
N LEU A 4 8.58 5.54 1.06
CA LEU A 4 7.45 6.11 1.79
C LEU A 4 6.94 5.08 2.79
N SER A 5 6.91 5.44 4.06
CA SER A 5 6.38 4.57 5.12
C SER A 5 5.30 5.33 5.88
N MET A 6 4.14 4.73 6.05
CA MET A 6 3.05 5.40 6.75
C MET A 6 2.05 4.41 7.34
N ASN A 7 1.45 4.82 8.44
CA ASN A 7 0.34 4.11 9.07
C ASN A 7 -0.95 4.67 8.49
N ILE A 8 -1.70 3.84 7.77
CA ILE A 8 -2.88 4.29 7.03
C ILE A 8 -4.20 4.05 7.75
N ARG A 9 -4.20 3.26 8.81
CA ARG A 9 -5.40 2.97 9.62
C ARG A 9 -6.57 2.50 8.76
N GLY A 10 -6.30 1.51 7.91
CA GLY A 10 -7.29 0.94 7.01
C GLY A 10 -7.11 1.37 5.58
N PHE A 11 -7.20 0.41 4.67
CA PHE A 11 -6.99 0.59 3.23
C PHE A 11 -8.32 0.78 2.48
N GLY A 12 -9.44 0.83 3.18
CA GLY A 12 -10.73 0.49 2.60
C GLY A 12 -11.47 1.56 1.82
N GLY A 13 -11.62 2.75 2.29
CA GLY A 13 -12.55 3.72 1.69
C GLY A 13 -12.06 4.34 0.39
N LEU A 14 -12.99 4.73 -0.48
CA LEU A 14 -12.66 5.37 -1.75
C LEU A 14 -11.90 6.68 -1.55
N SER A 15 -12.28 7.47 -0.54
CA SER A 15 -11.57 8.71 -0.21
C SER A 15 -10.12 8.43 0.16
N LYS A 16 -9.87 7.39 0.93
CA LYS A 16 -8.52 6.97 1.31
C LYS A 16 -7.72 6.56 0.09
N GLN A 17 -8.32 5.79 -0.81
CA GLN A 17 -7.64 5.34 -2.01
C GLN A 17 -7.26 6.51 -2.91
N LYS A 18 -8.14 7.47 -3.07
CA LYS A 18 -7.85 8.68 -3.85
C LYS A 18 -6.73 9.50 -3.21
N ALA A 19 -6.76 9.66 -1.89
CA ALA A 19 -5.72 10.38 -1.17
C ALA A 19 -4.36 9.70 -1.30
N LEU A 20 -4.32 8.37 -1.19
CA LEU A 20 -3.08 7.61 -1.36
C LEU A 20 -2.55 7.72 -2.78
N GLY A 21 -3.43 7.62 -3.78
CA GLY A 21 -3.03 7.77 -5.18
C GLY A 21 -2.41 9.12 -5.46
N ALA A 22 -3.01 10.17 -4.94
CA ALA A 22 -2.48 11.53 -5.08
C ALA A 22 -1.11 11.67 -4.41
N LEU A 23 -0.97 11.12 -3.19
CA LEU A 23 0.28 11.17 -2.45
C LEU A 23 1.39 10.40 -3.17
N PHE A 24 1.09 9.20 -3.68
CA PHE A 24 2.05 8.39 -4.42
C PHE A 24 2.52 9.10 -5.69
N THR A 25 1.61 9.79 -6.38
CA THR A 25 1.93 10.57 -7.56
C THR A 25 2.83 11.75 -7.20
N TYR A 26 2.48 12.45 -6.13
CA TYR A 26 3.23 13.64 -5.68
C TYR A 26 4.65 13.30 -5.23
N LEU A 27 4.79 12.24 -4.42
CA LEU A 27 6.08 11.87 -3.83
C LEU A 27 6.93 11.00 -4.75
N SER A 28 6.31 10.26 -5.67
CA SER A 28 6.99 9.34 -6.59
C SER A 28 7.97 8.39 -5.86
N PRO A 29 7.51 7.63 -4.86
CA PRO A 29 8.40 6.74 -4.14
C PRO A 29 8.80 5.55 -4.99
N ASP A 30 9.95 4.93 -4.65
CA ASP A 30 10.42 3.70 -5.27
C ASP A 30 9.95 2.48 -4.49
N MET A 31 9.67 2.65 -3.21
CA MET A 31 9.18 1.62 -2.30
C MET A 31 8.16 2.23 -1.35
N ILE A 32 7.11 1.48 -1.05
CA ILE A 32 6.03 1.93 -0.18
C ILE A 32 5.81 0.89 0.91
N LEU A 33 5.78 1.34 2.18
CA LEU A 33 5.46 0.52 3.33
C LEU A 33 4.19 1.08 3.98
N LEU A 34 3.14 0.28 4.03
CA LEU A 34 1.87 0.68 4.63
C LEU A 34 1.61 -0.19 5.85
N GLN A 35 1.34 0.46 6.98
CA GLN A 35 1.03 -0.20 8.24
C GLN A 35 -0.46 -0.07 8.56
N GLU A 36 -0.98 -1.01 9.34
CA GLU A 36 -2.38 -1.07 9.74
C GLU A 36 -3.32 -1.02 8.53
N THR A 37 -3.06 -1.89 7.55
CA THR A 37 -3.87 -1.97 6.35
C THR A 37 -5.28 -2.48 6.63
N MET A 38 -5.46 -3.27 7.68
CA MET A 38 -6.76 -3.73 8.21
C MET A 38 -7.65 -4.42 7.18
N CYS A 39 -7.02 -5.16 6.26
CA CYS A 39 -7.77 -5.92 5.27
C CYS A 39 -7.01 -7.19 4.87
N THR A 40 -7.68 -8.08 4.14
CA THR A 40 -7.10 -9.34 3.71
C THR A 40 -6.06 -9.14 2.61
N TYR A 41 -5.23 -10.16 2.41
CA TYR A 41 -4.22 -10.16 1.34
C TYR A 41 -4.87 -9.93 -0.03
N SER A 42 -5.95 -10.63 -0.33
CA SER A 42 -6.63 -10.50 -1.62
C SER A 42 -7.08 -9.07 -1.90
N ARG A 43 -7.62 -8.41 -0.88
CA ARG A 43 -8.08 -7.03 -1.03
C ARG A 43 -6.91 -6.06 -1.16
N LYS A 44 -5.82 -6.26 -0.39
CA LYS A 44 -4.61 -5.45 -0.52
C LYS A 44 -4.04 -5.55 -1.93
N LEU A 45 -3.96 -6.76 -2.47
CA LEU A 45 -3.44 -7.00 -3.81
C LEU A 45 -4.27 -6.23 -4.85
N LEU A 46 -5.60 -6.34 -4.75
CA LEU A 46 -6.49 -5.67 -5.68
C LEU A 46 -6.35 -4.14 -5.59
N LEU A 47 -6.38 -3.59 -4.38
CA LEU A 47 -6.33 -2.14 -4.19
C LEU A 47 -4.97 -1.57 -4.57
N PHE A 48 -3.89 -2.22 -4.14
CA PHE A 48 -2.55 -1.72 -4.43
C PHE A 48 -2.23 -1.81 -5.93
N SER A 49 -2.68 -2.86 -6.61
CA SER A 49 -2.44 -3.00 -8.04
C SER A 49 -3.13 -1.93 -8.86
N LYS A 50 -4.23 -1.36 -8.36
CA LYS A 50 -4.87 -0.21 -8.99
C LYS A 50 -4.08 1.07 -8.79
N LEU A 51 -3.45 1.23 -7.63
CA LEU A 51 -2.67 2.43 -7.29
C LEU A 51 -1.29 2.41 -7.92
N LYS A 52 -0.69 1.23 -8.00
CA LYS A 52 0.67 1.05 -8.54
C LYS A 52 0.72 -0.17 -9.46
N PRO A 53 0.17 -0.05 -10.69
CA PRO A 53 0.20 -1.16 -11.64
C PRO A 53 1.64 -1.57 -11.95
N GLY A 54 1.88 -2.88 -12.00
CA GLY A 54 3.20 -3.42 -12.34
C GLY A 54 4.18 -3.48 -11.18
N TRP A 55 3.81 -3.01 -10.00
CA TRP A 55 4.65 -3.12 -8.82
C TRP A 55 4.54 -4.51 -8.19
N GLU A 56 5.64 -4.94 -7.58
CA GLU A 56 5.66 -6.14 -6.75
C GLU A 56 5.22 -5.80 -5.34
N LEU A 57 4.67 -6.77 -4.61
CA LEU A 57 4.26 -6.53 -3.24
C LEU A 57 4.39 -7.79 -2.39
N CYS A 58 4.56 -7.56 -1.09
CA CYS A 58 4.52 -8.57 -0.06
C CYS A 58 3.65 -8.04 1.06
N ALA A 59 2.75 -8.87 1.59
CA ALA A 59 1.81 -8.40 2.58
C ALA A 59 1.54 -9.44 3.66
N LEU A 60 1.22 -8.95 4.87
CA LEU A 60 0.75 -9.76 5.98
C LEU A 60 -0.67 -9.33 6.31
N ASP A 61 -1.54 -10.31 6.53
CA ASP A 61 -2.93 -10.03 6.86
C ASP A 61 -3.07 -9.50 8.28
N ALA A 62 -4.12 -8.74 8.49
CA ALA A 62 -4.52 -8.33 9.83
C ALA A 62 -4.91 -9.55 10.66
N ILE A 63 -4.60 -9.51 11.97
CA ILE A 63 -5.03 -10.51 12.94
C ILE A 63 -6.04 -9.85 13.83
N GLY A 64 -7.29 -10.36 13.82
CA GLY A 64 -8.38 -9.75 14.54
C GLY A 64 -8.78 -8.41 13.93
N LEU A 65 -8.92 -7.38 14.76
CA LEU A 65 -9.38 -6.05 14.34
C LEU A 65 -8.24 -5.07 14.04
N SER A 66 -7.00 -5.52 14.09
CA SER A 66 -5.86 -4.61 13.96
C SER A 66 -4.76 -5.24 13.14
N GLY A 67 -3.81 -4.42 12.76
CA GLY A 67 -2.60 -4.86 12.09
C GLY A 67 -2.74 -4.94 10.58
N GLY A 68 -1.90 -5.78 9.99
CA GLY A 68 -1.76 -5.86 8.56
C GLY A 68 -0.69 -4.93 8.03
N LEU A 69 0.17 -5.49 7.17
CA LEU A 69 1.30 -4.76 6.58
C LEU A 69 1.29 -4.97 5.07
N LEU A 70 1.77 -3.98 4.36
CA LEU A 70 2.03 -4.11 2.92
C LEU A 70 3.35 -3.42 2.60
N VAL A 71 4.21 -4.12 1.86
CA VAL A 71 5.42 -3.55 1.28
C VAL A 71 5.32 -3.70 -0.23
N GLY A 72 5.38 -2.60 -0.94
CA GLY A 72 5.36 -2.61 -2.40
C GLY A 72 6.59 -1.90 -2.95
N TRP A 73 7.07 -2.33 -4.11
CA TRP A 73 8.23 -1.71 -4.74
C TRP A 73 8.13 -1.76 -6.25
N ASN A 74 8.79 -0.80 -6.88
CA ASN A 74 8.91 -0.78 -8.33
C ASN A 74 10.03 -1.74 -8.73
N PRO A 75 9.74 -2.86 -9.42
CA PRO A 75 10.76 -3.86 -9.74
C PRO A 75 11.81 -3.36 -10.73
N LEU A 76 11.56 -2.25 -11.39
CA LEU A 76 12.56 -1.65 -12.30
C LEU A 76 13.64 -0.87 -11.54
N LEU A 77 13.37 -0.50 -10.28
CA LEU A 77 14.25 0.35 -9.49
C LEU A 77 14.81 -0.34 -8.25
N VAL A 78 14.19 -1.41 -7.81
CA VAL A 78 14.56 -2.08 -6.57
C VAL A 78 14.87 -3.54 -6.80
#